data_128fd0e537591b620c32870b03a55080
#
_entry.id   128fd0e537591b620c32870b03a55080
#
_cell.length_a   1.000
_cell.length_b   1.000
_cell.length_c   1.000
_cell.angle_alpha   90.00
_cell.angle_beta   90.00
_cell.angle_gamma   90.00
#
_symmetry.space_group_name_H-M   'P 1'
#
loop_
_entity.id
_entity.type
_entity.pdbx_description
1 polymer ?
#
loop_
_entity_poly.entity_id
_entity_poly.type
_entity_poly.pdbx_seq_one_letter_code
_entity_poly.pdbx_strand_id
1 'polypeptide(L)'
;MHRDIAGRRDELAALCREYGVRRLAIFGSAARGDDFDEEASDADFLVEFDDDGGRSPLGQFFGFAQAIENALGRRVDLIEWGALSNPFILSSIEKARELVYAA
;
A
#
# COMPACT_ATOMS: atom_id res chain seq x y z
N MET A 1 4.58 3.54 -11.88
CA MET A 1 4.42 2.34 -11.01
C MET A 1 5.37 1.25 -11.49
N HIS A 2 6.11 0.65 -10.58
CA HIS A 2 7.01 -0.44 -10.95
C HIS A 2 6.24 -1.61 -11.55
N ARG A 3 6.79 -2.23 -12.58
CA ARG A 3 6.10 -3.27 -13.36
C ARG A 3 5.66 -4.49 -12.53
N ASP A 4 6.42 -4.85 -11.50
CA ASP A 4 6.06 -5.99 -10.63
C ASP A 4 4.80 -5.71 -9.84
N ILE A 5 4.61 -4.46 -9.43
CA ILE A 5 3.41 -4.03 -8.71
C ILE A 5 2.25 -3.86 -9.68
N ALA A 6 2.50 -3.26 -10.84
CA ALA A 6 1.48 -3.08 -11.87
C ALA A 6 0.94 -4.43 -12.37
N GLY A 7 1.81 -5.42 -12.51
CA GLY A 7 1.43 -6.76 -12.95
C GLY A 7 0.57 -7.52 -11.92
N ARG A 8 0.55 -7.07 -10.67
CA ARG A 8 -0.25 -7.69 -9.60
C ARG A 8 -1.39 -6.81 -9.13
N ARG A 9 -1.73 -5.80 -9.92
CA ARG A 9 -2.74 -4.81 -9.55
C ARG A 9 -4.12 -5.44 -9.28
N ASP A 10 -4.53 -6.40 -10.09
CA ASP A 10 -5.81 -7.09 -9.92
C ASP A 10 -5.83 -7.91 -8.63
N GLU A 11 -4.72 -8.57 -8.30
CA GLU A 11 -4.57 -9.32 -7.06
C GLU A 11 -4.63 -8.40 -5.85
N LEU A 12 -3.93 -7.27 -5.91
CA LEU A 12 -3.95 -6.26 -4.85
C LEU A 12 -5.36 -5.67 -4.68
N ALA A 13 -6.07 -5.41 -5.77
CA ALA A 13 -7.44 -4.92 -5.71
C ALA A 13 -8.38 -5.90 -5.02
N ALA A 14 -8.21 -7.21 -5.29
CA ALA A 14 -9.00 -8.25 -4.63
C ALA A 14 -8.74 -8.26 -3.12
N LEU A 15 -7.48 -8.12 -2.70
CA LEU A 15 -7.12 -8.04 -1.29
C LEU A 15 -7.68 -6.78 -0.63
N CYS A 16 -7.68 -5.66 -1.35
CA CYS A 16 -8.28 -4.42 -0.84
C CYS A 16 -9.76 -4.61 -0.55
N ARG A 17 -10.48 -5.26 -1.44
CA ARG A 17 -11.90 -5.54 -1.23
C ARG A 17 -12.13 -6.49 -0.04
N GLU A 18 -11.28 -7.48 0.11
CA GLU A 18 -11.36 -8.45 1.21
C GLU A 18 -11.15 -7.79 2.57
N TYR A 19 -10.21 -6.85 2.67
CA TYR A 19 -9.84 -6.22 3.93
C TYR A 19 -10.53 -4.88 4.19
N GLY A 20 -11.47 -4.48 3.35
CA GLY A 20 -12.20 -3.25 3.54
C GLY A 20 -11.38 -1.99 3.30
N VAL A 21 -10.48 -2.05 2.35
CA VAL A 21 -9.62 -0.92 1.98
C VAL A 21 -10.38 0.03 1.07
N ARG A 22 -10.37 1.31 1.40
CA ARG A 22 -10.97 2.36 0.59
C ARG A 22 -10.02 2.83 -0.51
N ARG A 23 -8.76 3.02 -0.19
CA ARG A 23 -7.73 3.34 -1.18
C ARG A 23 -6.38 2.81 -0.76
N LEU A 24 -5.59 2.46 -1.75
CA LEU A 24 -4.23 2.00 -1.59
C LEU A 24 -3.36 2.72 -2.61
N ALA A 25 -2.25 3.28 -2.16
CA ALA A 25 -1.30 3.96 -3.02
C ALA A 25 0.11 3.48 -2.74
N ILE A 26 0.98 3.57 -3.74
CA ILE A 26 2.43 3.37 -3.54
C ILE A 26 3.12 4.71 -3.61
N PHE A 27 4.26 4.81 -2.95
CA PHE A 27 5.08 6.02 -2.98
C PHE A 27 6.57 5.66 -2.93
N GLY A 28 7.43 6.67 -3.03
CA GLY A 28 8.87 6.45 -3.01
C GLY A 28 9.38 5.82 -4.30
N SER A 29 10.42 5.02 -4.22
CA SER A 29 11.09 4.42 -5.38
C SER A 29 10.18 3.48 -6.17
N ALA A 30 9.27 2.78 -5.51
CA ALA A 30 8.34 1.89 -6.18
C ALA A 30 7.36 2.66 -7.09
N ALA A 31 6.95 3.87 -6.69
CA ALA A 31 6.10 4.71 -7.51
C ALA A 31 6.84 5.26 -8.73
N ARG A 32 8.09 5.67 -8.55
CA ARG A 32 8.92 6.17 -9.66
C ARG A 32 9.33 5.07 -10.62
N GLY A 33 9.62 3.88 -10.09
CA GLY A 33 10.00 2.71 -10.89
C GLY A 33 11.45 2.69 -11.33
N ASP A 34 12.26 3.68 -10.99
CA ASP A 34 13.64 3.80 -11.46
C ASP A 34 14.69 3.40 -10.43
N ASP A 35 14.45 3.64 -9.15
CA ASP A 35 15.38 3.32 -8.06
C ASP A 35 15.00 2.07 -7.29
N PHE A 36 13.98 1.36 -7.72
CA PHE A 36 13.42 0.23 -7.00
C PHE A 36 14.25 -1.03 -7.22
N ASP A 37 14.87 -1.53 -6.15
CA ASP A 37 15.61 -2.79 -6.16
C ASP A 37 14.66 -3.91 -5.76
N GLU A 38 14.40 -4.83 -6.69
CA GLU A 38 13.45 -5.93 -6.48
C GLU A 38 13.84 -6.87 -5.35
N GLU A 39 15.14 -6.96 -5.02
CA GLU A 39 15.62 -7.87 -3.98
C GLU A 39 15.81 -7.21 -2.62
N ALA A 40 16.15 -5.93 -2.59
CA ALA A 40 16.58 -5.24 -1.38
C ALA A 40 15.63 -4.17 -0.88
N SER A 41 14.84 -3.56 -1.77
CA SER A 41 13.97 -2.43 -1.38
C SER A 41 12.61 -2.92 -0.91
N ASP A 42 12.12 -2.32 0.19
CA ASP A 42 10.75 -2.53 0.65
C ASP A 42 9.81 -1.72 -0.23
N ALA A 43 8.62 -2.25 -0.48
CA ALA A 43 7.58 -1.50 -1.17
C ALA A 43 6.83 -0.66 -0.14
N ASP A 44 6.73 0.65 -0.38
CA ASP A 44 6.08 1.59 0.53
C ASP A 44 4.65 1.86 0.08
N PHE A 45 3.68 1.57 0.94
CA PHE A 45 2.27 1.74 0.64
C PHE A 45 1.58 2.64 1.65
N LEU A 46 0.63 3.42 1.17
CA LEU A 46 -0.33 4.16 1.99
C LEU A 46 -1.69 3.50 1.86
N VAL A 47 -2.33 3.24 2.98
CA VAL A 47 -3.64 2.59 3.01
C VAL A 47 -4.65 3.43 3.79
N GLU A 48 -5.88 3.47 3.29
CA GLU A 48 -7.03 4.01 4.01
C GLU A 48 -8.09 2.92 4.07
N PHE A 49 -8.52 2.57 5.28
CA PHE A 49 -9.55 1.57 5.48
C PHE A 49 -10.92 2.23 5.57
N ASP A 50 -11.94 1.59 5.01
CA ASP A 50 -13.32 2.06 5.03
C ASP A 50 -14.16 1.27 6.03
N ASP A 51 -13.97 -0.07 6.03
CA ASP A 51 -14.74 -1.00 6.83
C ASP A 51 -13.79 -2.04 7.44
N ASP A 52 -14.01 -2.40 8.69
CA ASP A 52 -13.16 -3.39 9.36
C ASP A 52 -13.58 -4.83 9.05
N GLY A 53 -14.74 -5.02 8.45
CA GLY A 53 -15.24 -6.35 8.09
C GLY A 53 -15.42 -7.27 9.29
N GLY A 54 -15.63 -6.70 10.48
CA GLY A 54 -15.71 -7.45 11.72
C GLY A 54 -14.36 -7.76 12.36
N ARG A 55 -13.25 -7.31 11.77
CA ARG A 55 -11.90 -7.49 12.32
C ARG A 55 -11.58 -6.38 13.30
N SER A 56 -10.63 -6.65 14.22
CA SER A 56 -10.05 -5.58 15.03
C SER A 56 -9.18 -4.68 14.12
N PRO A 57 -8.99 -3.39 14.48
CA PRO A 57 -8.12 -2.51 13.68
C PRO A 57 -6.72 -3.07 13.48
N LEU A 58 -6.12 -3.67 14.50
CA LEU A 58 -4.81 -4.29 14.38
C LEU A 58 -4.84 -5.50 13.46
N GLY A 59 -5.87 -6.34 13.58
CA GLY A 59 -6.04 -7.51 12.72
C GLY A 59 -6.22 -7.13 11.25
N GLN A 60 -6.97 -6.08 11.00
CA GLN A 60 -7.16 -5.55 9.64
C GLN A 60 -5.84 -5.05 9.06
N PHE A 61 -5.11 -4.22 9.82
CA PHE A 61 -3.85 -3.62 9.36
C PHE A 61 -2.78 -4.68 9.11
N PHE A 62 -2.49 -5.51 10.12
CA PHE A 62 -1.42 -6.50 9.99
C PHE A 62 -1.79 -7.65 9.06
N GLY A 63 -3.06 -8.03 9.02
CA GLY A 63 -3.54 -9.05 8.08
C GLY A 63 -3.40 -8.59 6.64
N PHE A 64 -3.77 -7.34 6.36
CA PHE A 64 -3.63 -6.77 5.03
C PHE A 64 -2.16 -6.64 4.63
N ALA A 65 -1.30 -6.16 5.54
CA ALA A 65 0.14 -6.05 5.29
C ALA A 65 0.74 -7.42 4.93
N GLN A 66 0.41 -8.44 5.69
CA GLN A 66 0.91 -9.79 5.43
C GLN A 66 0.39 -10.32 4.08
N ALA A 67 -0.87 -10.05 3.76
CA ALA A 67 -1.47 -10.50 2.51
C ALA A 67 -0.77 -9.88 1.30
N ILE A 68 -0.48 -8.58 1.33
CA ILE A 68 0.21 -7.94 0.20
C ILE A 68 1.69 -8.33 0.14
N GLU A 69 2.33 -8.60 1.27
CA GLU A 69 3.70 -9.16 1.27
C GLU A 69 3.73 -10.52 0.58
N ASN A 70 2.77 -11.38 0.89
CA ASN A 70 2.66 -12.69 0.27
C ASN A 70 2.39 -12.58 -1.24
N ALA A 71 1.52 -11.65 -1.63
CA ALA A 71 1.19 -11.45 -3.03
C ALA A 71 2.38 -10.93 -3.84
N LEU A 72 3.16 -10.02 -3.27
CA LEU A 72 4.30 -9.41 -3.96
C LEU A 72 5.60 -10.21 -3.82
N GLY A 73 5.67 -11.11 -2.83
CA GLY A 73 6.88 -11.86 -2.55
C GLY A 73 8.02 -11.01 -2.00
N ARG A 74 7.70 -9.90 -1.31
CA ARG A 74 8.68 -8.98 -0.72
C ARG A 74 8.11 -8.30 0.50
N ARG A 75 9.00 -7.68 1.29
CA ARG A 75 8.58 -6.91 2.44
C ARG A 75 7.87 -5.64 2.01
N VAL A 76 6.86 -5.28 2.77
CA VAL A 76 6.02 -4.12 2.53
C VAL A 76 6.02 -3.24 3.76
N ASP A 77 6.21 -1.94 3.55
CA ASP A 77 6.08 -0.94 4.60
C ASP A 77 4.70 -0.29 4.43
N LEU A 78 3.78 -0.60 5.33
CA LEU A 78 2.39 -0.13 5.23
C LEU A 78 2.16 0.98 6.24
N ILE A 79 1.71 2.13 5.74
CA ILE A 79 1.42 3.30 6.56
C ILE A 79 -0.04 3.65 6.36
N GLU A 80 -0.76 3.81 7.47
CA GLU A 80 -2.15 4.24 7.41
C GLU A 80 -2.22 5.72 7.11
N TRP A 81 -3.05 6.09 6.12
CA TRP A 81 -3.17 7.47 5.64
C TRP A 81 -3.49 8.45 6.76
N GLY A 82 -4.42 8.08 7.66
CA GLY A 82 -4.82 8.93 8.78
C GLY A 82 -3.78 9.07 9.88
N ALA A 83 -2.73 8.25 9.89
CA ALA A 83 -1.66 8.33 10.88
C ALA A 83 -0.62 9.39 10.55
N LEU A 84 -0.63 9.92 9.33
CA LEU A 84 0.32 10.96 8.90
C LEU A 84 -0.22 12.32 9.32
N SER A 85 0.37 12.89 10.35
CA SER A 85 -0.05 14.18 10.89
C SER A 85 0.86 15.35 10.51
N ASN A 86 2.07 15.07 10.05
CA ASN A 86 3.00 16.12 9.63
C ASN A 86 2.66 16.60 8.21
N PRO A 87 2.22 17.87 8.03
CA PRO A 87 1.78 18.34 6.73
C PRO A 87 2.88 18.37 5.66
N PHE A 88 4.13 18.52 6.06
CA PHE A 88 5.24 18.52 5.11
C PHE A 88 5.50 17.12 4.56
N ILE A 89 5.48 16.12 5.44
CA ILE A 89 5.66 14.72 5.03
C ILE A 89 4.46 14.27 4.19
N LEU A 90 3.25 14.59 4.60
CA LEU A 90 2.04 14.23 3.87
C LEU A 90 2.02 14.85 2.48
N SER A 91 2.36 16.13 2.37
CA SER A 91 2.43 16.80 1.08
C SER A 91 3.47 16.18 0.15
N SER A 92 4.64 15.85 0.69
CA SER A 92 5.71 15.19 -0.07
C SER A 92 5.28 13.82 -0.59
N ILE A 93 4.61 13.02 0.25
CA ILE A 93 4.12 11.70 -0.12
C ILE A 93 3.01 11.83 -1.17
N GLU A 94 2.09 12.77 -1.02
CA GLU A 94 1.00 12.96 -1.97
C GLU A 94 1.49 13.36 -3.37
N LYS A 95 2.60 14.08 -3.46
CA LYS A 95 3.19 14.42 -4.75
C LYS A 95 3.84 13.23 -5.44
N ALA A 96 4.37 12.28 -4.66
CA ALA A 96 5.11 11.14 -5.17
C ALA A 96 4.26 9.87 -5.29
N ARG A 97 3.04 9.87 -4.76
CA ARG A 97 2.19 8.68 -4.72
C ARG A 97 1.57 8.36 -6.07
N GLU A 98 1.25 7.09 -6.23
CA GLU A 98 0.48 6.61 -7.37
C GLU A 98 -0.58 5.65 -6.84
N LEU A 99 -1.85 5.86 -7.22
CA LEU A 99 -2.94 5.03 -6.74
C LEU A 99 -2.86 3.63 -7.35
N VAL A 100 -2.99 2.62 -6.49
CA VAL A 100 -3.09 1.22 -6.88
C VAL A 100 -4.56 0.80 -6.92
N TYR A 101 -5.36 1.28 -5.95
CA TYR A 101 -6.76 0.91 -5.81
C TYR A 101 -7.52 2.06 -5.16
N ALA A 102 -8.74 2.29 -5.63
CA ALA A 102 -9.69 3.21 -5.00
C ALA A 102 -11.11 2.64 -5.16
N ALA A 103 -11.80 2.53 -4.04
CA ALA A 103 -13.19 2.05 -4.05
C ALA A 103 -14.17 3.10 -4.56
#